data_215402c9858a557d6953c5b804a842a2
#
_entry.id   215402c9858a557d6953c5b804a842a2
#
_cell.length_a   1.000
_cell.length_b   1.000
_cell.length_c   1.000
_cell.angle_alpha   90.00
_cell.angle_beta   90.00
_cell.angle_gamma   90.00
#
_symmetry.space_group_name_H-M   'P 1'
#
loop_
_entity.id
_entity.type
_entity.pdbx_description
1 polymer ?
#
loop_
_entity_poly.entity_id
_entity_poly.type
_entity_poly.pdbx_seq_one_letter_code
_entity_poly.pdbx_strand_id
1 'polypeptide(L)' 'MTLTTQEIAQNYSAAGDSVTVINELVALSARDADEVDTVRRNVEHLQLMVAKDYWTTEDLAPFNTAITAGNAVLPTE' A
#
# COMPACT_ATOMS: atom_id res chain seq x y z
N MET A 1 -3.41 23.51 2.41
CA MET A 1 -4.13 23.56 1.12
C MET A 1 -5.05 22.36 1.01
N THR A 2 -6.30 22.59 0.62
CA THR A 2 -7.27 21.50 0.47
C THR A 2 -7.11 20.86 -0.91
N LEU A 3 -7.06 19.53 -0.93
CA LEU A 3 -7.00 18.80 -2.20
C LEU A 3 -8.35 18.84 -2.91
N THR A 4 -8.31 18.86 -4.23
CA THR A 4 -9.53 18.73 -5.03
C THR A 4 -10.01 17.27 -4.99
N THR A 5 -11.28 17.06 -5.32
CA THR A 5 -11.86 15.73 -5.45
C THR A 5 -11.07 14.89 -6.45
N GLN A 6 -10.62 15.50 -7.55
CA GLN A 6 -9.81 14.80 -8.56
C GLN A 6 -8.46 14.34 -8.00
N GLU A 7 -7.80 15.18 -7.22
CA GLU A 7 -6.52 14.82 -6.61
C GLU A 7 -6.68 13.67 -5.62
N ILE A 8 -7.74 13.69 -4.82
CA ILE A 8 -8.05 12.59 -3.89
C ILE A 8 -8.31 11.30 -4.67
N ALA A 9 -9.07 11.37 -5.77
CA ALA A 9 -9.34 10.20 -6.61
C ALA A 9 -8.06 9.64 -7.24
N GLN A 10 -7.13 10.50 -7.67
CA GLN A 10 -5.84 10.08 -8.21
C GLN A 10 -5.00 9.39 -7.14
N ASN A 11 -4.99 9.92 -5.93
CA ASN A 11 -4.27 9.31 -4.81
C ASN A 11 -4.90 7.97 -4.43
N TYR A 12 -6.23 7.87 -4.46
CA TYR A 12 -6.92 6.61 -4.22
C TYR A 12 -6.50 5.55 -5.24
N SER A 13 -6.45 5.92 -6.52
CA SER A 13 -6.02 5.00 -7.59
C SER A 13 -4.59 4.55 -7.39
N ALA A 14 -3.67 5.47 -7.05
CA ALA A 14 -2.28 5.14 -6.81
C ALA A 14 -2.12 4.21 -5.60
N ALA A 15 -2.87 4.46 -4.53
CA ALA A 15 -2.87 3.58 -3.36
C ALA A 15 -3.43 2.20 -3.71
N GLY A 16 -4.49 2.14 -4.51
CA GLY A 16 -5.06 0.89 -4.99
C GLY A 16 -4.07 0.07 -5.80
N ASP A 17 -3.27 0.72 -6.64
CA ASP A 17 -2.20 0.04 -7.40
C ASP A 17 -1.18 -0.59 -6.45
N SER A 18 -0.80 0.11 -5.39
CA SER A 18 0.11 -0.43 -4.38
C SER A 18 -0.49 -1.63 -3.66
N VAL A 19 -1.78 -1.57 -3.31
CA VAL A 19 -2.50 -2.70 -2.71
C VAL A 19 -2.43 -3.91 -3.63
N THR A 20 -2.70 -3.72 -4.93
CA THR A 20 -2.68 -4.81 -5.91
C THR A 20 -1.30 -5.45 -6.00
N VAL A 21 -0.26 -4.64 -6.11
CA VAL A 21 1.12 -5.14 -6.20
C VAL A 21 1.50 -5.93 -4.95
N ILE A 22 1.21 -5.39 -3.77
CA ILE A 22 1.51 -6.08 -2.50
C ILE A 22 0.78 -7.42 -2.45
N ASN A 23 -0.50 -7.44 -2.75
CA ASN A 23 -1.31 -8.66 -2.69
C ASN A 23 -0.80 -9.74 -3.66
N GLU A 24 -0.39 -9.35 -4.86
CA GLU A 24 0.18 -10.28 -5.84
C GLU A 24 1.49 -10.88 -5.35
N LEU A 25 2.38 -10.06 -4.79
CA LEU A 25 3.69 -10.53 -4.34
C LEU A 25 3.60 -11.34 -3.05
N VAL A 26 2.69 -10.97 -2.15
CA VAL A 26 2.45 -11.71 -0.90
C VAL A 26 1.89 -13.10 -1.19
N ALA A 27 1.12 -13.26 -2.27
CA ALA A 27 0.53 -14.54 -2.65
C ALA A 27 1.55 -15.53 -3.21
N LEU A 28 2.76 -15.09 -3.58
CA LEU A 28 3.81 -15.98 -4.06
C LEU A 28 4.34 -16.86 -2.92
N SER A 29 4.72 -18.09 -3.25
CA SER A 29 5.30 -19.00 -2.25
C SER A 29 6.72 -18.57 -1.84
N ALA A 30 7.42 -17.86 -2.70
CA ALA A 30 8.74 -17.30 -2.42
C ALA A 30 8.92 -16.01 -3.21
N ARG A 31 9.79 -15.14 -2.72
CA ARG A 31 10.06 -13.84 -3.34
C ARG A 31 11.57 -13.64 -3.43
N ASP A 32 12.05 -13.13 -4.58
CA ASP A 32 13.46 -12.76 -4.73
C ASP A 32 13.70 -11.37 -4.09
N ALA A 33 14.95 -10.91 -4.09
CA ALA A 33 15.34 -9.65 -3.48
C ALA A 33 14.63 -8.45 -4.11
N ASP A 34 14.43 -8.48 -5.43
CA ASP A 34 13.74 -7.40 -6.13
C ASP A 34 12.26 -7.35 -5.77
N GLU A 35 11.63 -8.51 -5.63
CA GLU A 35 10.23 -8.62 -5.23
C GLU A 35 10.02 -8.15 -3.79
N VAL A 36 10.94 -8.53 -2.88
CA VAL A 36 10.92 -8.06 -1.51
C VAL A 36 11.05 -6.53 -1.45
N ASP A 37 11.97 -5.96 -2.24
CA ASP A 37 12.15 -4.52 -2.30
C ASP A 37 10.90 -3.82 -2.85
N THR A 38 10.25 -4.41 -3.85
CA THR A 38 8.99 -3.89 -4.41
C THR A 38 7.90 -3.86 -3.35
N VAL A 39 7.77 -4.93 -2.54
CA VAL A 39 6.82 -4.96 -1.42
C VAL A 39 7.14 -3.82 -0.44
N ARG A 40 8.39 -3.67 -0.06
CA ARG A 40 8.82 -2.62 0.89
C ARG A 40 8.43 -1.24 0.40
N ARG A 41 8.71 -0.92 -0.87
CA ARG A 41 8.41 0.40 -1.45
C ARG A 41 6.92 0.67 -1.48
N ASN A 42 6.13 -0.34 -1.81
CA ASN A 42 4.67 -0.18 -1.86
C ASN A 42 4.07 -0.06 -0.46
N VAL A 43 4.61 -0.78 0.53
CA VAL A 43 4.21 -0.62 1.94
C VAL A 43 4.52 0.80 2.40
N GLU A 44 5.71 1.32 2.12
CA GLU A 44 6.07 2.69 2.48
C GLU A 44 5.14 3.71 1.83
N HIS A 45 4.81 3.52 0.56
CA HIS A 45 3.87 4.37 -0.16
C HIS A 45 2.50 4.38 0.51
N LEU A 46 1.98 3.20 0.87
CA LEU A 46 0.69 3.12 1.56
C LEU A 46 0.75 3.76 2.94
N GLN A 47 1.85 3.61 3.68
CA GLN A 47 2.00 4.24 4.98
C GLN A 47 1.93 5.77 4.87
N LEU A 48 2.51 6.34 3.83
CA LEU A 48 2.39 7.77 3.55
C LEU A 48 0.95 8.15 3.17
N MET A 49 0.28 7.30 2.40
CA MET A 49 -1.10 7.56 1.99
C MET A 49 -2.06 7.51 3.17
N VAL A 50 -1.96 6.49 4.04
CA VAL A 50 -2.89 6.36 5.17
C VAL A 50 -2.71 7.48 6.21
N ALA A 51 -1.59 8.18 6.19
CA ALA A 51 -1.37 9.33 7.04
C ALA A 51 -2.20 10.56 6.64
N LYS A 52 -2.75 10.56 5.44
CA LYS A 52 -3.67 11.62 4.99
C LYS A 52 -4.98 11.53 5.76
N ASP A 53 -5.66 12.65 5.94
CA ASP A 53 -6.84 12.74 6.80
C ASP A 53 -8.17 12.74 6.04
N TYR A 54 -8.16 12.55 4.74
CA TYR A 54 -9.37 12.62 3.90
C TYR A 54 -9.97 11.24 3.55
N TRP A 55 -9.36 10.16 4.03
CA TRP A 55 -9.86 8.80 3.76
C TRP A 55 -10.99 8.44 4.70
N THR A 56 -11.96 7.67 4.19
CA THR A 56 -12.99 7.06 5.03
C THR A 56 -12.42 5.79 5.67
N THR A 57 -13.10 5.27 6.69
CA THR A 57 -12.76 3.98 7.29
C THR A 57 -12.77 2.87 6.24
N GLU A 58 -13.74 2.92 5.32
CA GLU A 58 -13.85 1.92 4.24
C GLU A 58 -12.66 1.99 3.29
N ASP A 59 -12.20 3.21 2.96
CA ASP A 59 -11.02 3.40 2.11
C ASP A 59 -9.76 2.85 2.78
N LEU A 60 -9.62 3.09 4.09
CA LEU A 60 -8.43 2.68 4.84
C LEU A 60 -8.33 1.17 5.03
N ALA A 61 -9.44 0.46 5.09
CA ALA A 61 -9.44 -0.98 5.38
C ALA A 61 -8.54 -1.78 4.44
N PRO A 62 -8.68 -1.69 3.08
CA PRO A 62 -7.79 -2.43 2.20
C PRO A 62 -6.34 -1.93 2.26
N PHE A 63 -6.12 -0.64 2.47
CA PHE A 63 -4.77 -0.09 2.58
C PHE A 63 -4.06 -0.67 3.80
N ASN A 64 -4.70 -0.68 4.96
CA ASN A 64 -4.14 -1.22 6.19
C ASN A 64 -3.94 -2.72 6.11
N THR A 65 -4.86 -3.45 5.49
CA THR A 65 -4.72 -4.89 5.26
C THR A 65 -3.48 -5.20 4.42
N ALA A 66 -3.28 -4.44 3.34
CA ALA A 66 -2.11 -4.63 2.48
C ALA A 66 -0.81 -4.29 3.20
N ILE A 67 -0.78 -3.23 4.01
CA ILE A 67 0.38 -2.86 4.81
C ILE A 67 0.75 -4.01 5.75
N THR A 68 -0.23 -4.56 6.46
CA THR A 68 -0.01 -5.67 7.39
C THR A 68 0.52 -6.89 6.65
N ALA A 69 -0.09 -7.25 5.53
CA ALA A 69 0.33 -8.41 4.74
C ALA A 69 1.74 -8.22 4.17
N GLY A 70 2.04 -7.02 3.67
CA GLY A 70 3.35 -6.71 3.15
C GLY A 70 4.43 -6.79 4.23
N ASN A 71 4.17 -6.20 5.39
CA ASN A 71 5.12 -6.25 6.51
C ASN A 71 5.38 -7.67 6.97
N ALA A 72 4.40 -8.55 6.88
CA ALA A 72 4.55 -9.95 7.30
C ALA A 72 5.56 -10.72 6.45
N VAL A 73 5.82 -10.30 5.21
CA VAL A 73 6.77 -10.97 4.31
C VAL A 73 8.10 -10.24 4.21
N LEU A 74 8.23 -9.06 4.81
CA LEU A 74 9.50 -8.32 4.81
C LEU A 74 10.45 -8.91 5.85
N PRO A 75 11.76 -9.01 5.53
CA PRO A 75 12.71 -9.51 6.53
C PRO A 75 12.78 -8.56 7.72
N THR A 76 12.91 -9.15 8.91
CA THR A 76 13.19 -8.39 10.13
C THR A 76 14.69 -8.12 10.21
N GLU A 77 15.03 -6.90 10.53
CA GLU A 77 16.41 -6.50 10.71
C GLU A 77 16.86 -6.69 12.16
#